data_9117bf8febce99ef040f9339b4a6a18d
#
_entry.id   9117bf8febce99ef040f9339b4a6a18d
#
_cell.length_a   1.000
_cell.length_b   1.000
_cell.length_c   1.000
_cell.angle_alpha   90.00
_cell.angle_beta   90.00
_cell.angle_gamma   90.00
#
_symmetry.space_group_name_H-M   'P 1'
#
loop_
_entity.id
_entity.type
_entity.pdbx_description
1 polymer ?
#
loop_
_entity_poly.entity_id
_entity_poly.type
_entity_poly.pdbx_seq_one_letter_code
_entity_poly.pdbx_strand_id
1 'polypeptide(L)'
;MLGRKEELNHLNELYNSDCFEYLVMYGRRRVGKTTILQKFSEHSNAIFFPAREKNDALNLEDFSKVIQYHFDKNFIASFKSWEDAFNYIGEKATEKIAVIIDEFPYIIDENPSVKSILQHVIDHNWKKKNIFLILCGSSVSVMESDVMGRKSPLHDRQTSTLEIKPFDYLESSAFFPGYSNEDKLLAYGILGGIPRYLEAFDPKLSVEKNIANKIIRNGAYLHEEPDNLLKAELREINVYSSILSAIANGRNKVVDIADYIHEERTKVSKYLITLQTLRLIEKRIPCGDKETSKKSIYVIKDNFFKFWFRYEFTNNSYYAMLGANDASKEIMEDISNLMGDVFEDICKEYLIRLAKSRKLPFIPYHLGKWWGTNPTLKAQDDVDLLALDRTGKKGVFVECKFTSQPMPYDEYEDLVMATQAFPNLEEKYLWFISKSGYSDSVVRQAKEDGAVLLTIDDLFEF
;
A
#
# COMPACT_ATOMS: atom_id res chain seq x y z
N MET A 1 2.97 -11.26 16.25
CA MET A 1 2.58 -10.61 15.00
C MET A 1 3.64 -9.58 14.71
N LEU A 2 4.25 -9.62 13.54
CA LEU A 2 5.25 -8.64 13.12
C LEU A 2 4.53 -7.34 12.75
N GLY A 3 5.05 -6.20 13.19
CA GLY A 3 4.45 -4.88 12.94
C GLY A 3 3.07 -4.69 13.60
N ARG A 4 2.29 -3.73 13.13
CA ARG A 4 0.87 -3.51 13.50
C ARG A 4 0.62 -3.10 14.95
N LYS A 5 1.63 -2.56 15.64
CA LYS A 5 1.48 -2.06 17.01
C LYS A 5 0.56 -0.83 17.07
N GLU A 6 0.70 0.08 16.11
CA GLU A 6 -0.11 1.30 16.05
C GLU A 6 -1.58 0.97 15.84
N GLU A 7 -1.88 0.05 14.90
CA GLU A 7 -3.25 -0.37 14.62
C GLU A 7 -3.90 -1.09 15.80
N LEU A 8 -3.15 -1.99 16.47
CA LEU A 8 -3.65 -2.66 17.67
C LEU A 8 -3.85 -1.68 18.83
N ASN A 9 -2.96 -0.71 19.02
CA ASN A 9 -3.12 0.32 20.04
C ASN A 9 -4.38 1.15 19.77
N HIS A 10 -4.60 1.57 18.51
CA HIS A 10 -5.80 2.32 18.13
C HIS A 10 -7.10 1.53 18.40
N LEU A 11 -7.13 0.23 18.08
CA LEU A 11 -8.26 -0.64 18.41
C LEU A 11 -8.49 -0.70 19.93
N ASN A 12 -7.42 -0.83 20.72
CA ASN A 12 -7.50 -0.89 22.18
C ASN A 12 -7.95 0.45 22.78
N GLU A 13 -7.52 1.59 22.24
CA GLU A 13 -7.97 2.93 22.66
C GLU A 13 -9.49 3.07 22.47
N LEU A 14 -10.03 2.71 21.30
CA LEU A 14 -11.46 2.74 21.03
C LEU A 14 -12.25 1.74 21.89
N TYR A 15 -11.70 0.55 22.12
CA TYR A 15 -12.32 -0.44 22.97
C TYR A 15 -12.41 -0.01 24.44
N ASN A 16 -11.41 0.70 24.93
CA ASN A 16 -11.35 1.16 26.32
C ASN A 16 -12.13 2.48 26.57
N SER A 17 -12.74 3.07 25.55
CA SER A 17 -13.63 4.22 25.73
C SER A 17 -14.94 3.81 26.42
N ASP A 18 -15.53 4.71 27.21
CA ASP A 18 -16.78 4.47 27.94
C ASP A 18 -18.04 4.80 27.11
N CYS A 19 -17.92 4.90 25.80
CA CYS A 19 -19.00 5.26 24.87
C CYS A 19 -19.11 4.28 23.71
N PHE A 20 -20.18 4.46 22.93
CA PHE A 20 -20.30 3.78 21.64
C PHE A 20 -19.20 4.23 20.68
N GLU A 21 -18.51 3.25 20.09
CA GLU A 21 -17.53 3.49 19.04
C GLU A 21 -17.89 2.71 17.77
N TYR A 22 -17.63 3.32 16.62
CA TYR A 22 -17.81 2.69 15.34
C TYR A 22 -16.61 2.94 14.44
N LEU A 23 -15.84 1.88 14.20
CA LEU A 23 -14.67 1.87 13.34
C LEU A 23 -14.99 1.24 11.98
N VAL A 24 -14.61 1.92 10.91
CA VAL A 24 -14.53 1.34 9.56
C VAL A 24 -13.06 0.99 9.27
N MET A 25 -12.77 -0.33 9.20
CA MET A 25 -11.44 -0.84 8.86
C MET A 25 -11.43 -1.34 7.42
N TYR A 26 -10.50 -0.88 6.60
CA TYR A 26 -10.43 -1.29 5.22
C TYR A 26 -8.98 -1.32 4.69
N GLY A 27 -8.79 -1.85 3.52
CA GLY A 27 -7.49 -1.97 2.86
C GLY A 27 -7.46 -3.16 1.93
N ARG A 28 -6.45 -3.23 1.07
CA ARG A 28 -6.32 -4.29 0.07
C ARG A 28 -6.41 -5.69 0.66
N ARG A 29 -6.75 -6.65 -0.18
CA ARG A 29 -6.68 -8.08 0.19
C ARG A 29 -5.27 -8.43 0.65
N ARG A 30 -5.16 -9.31 1.68
CA ARG A 30 -3.89 -9.89 2.18
C ARG A 30 -2.97 -8.94 2.94
N VAL A 31 -3.40 -7.71 3.26
CA VAL A 31 -2.64 -6.77 4.11
C VAL A 31 -2.71 -7.11 5.61
N GLY A 32 -3.46 -8.16 6.00
CA GLY A 32 -3.51 -8.67 7.36
C GLY A 32 -4.64 -8.13 8.24
N LYS A 33 -5.73 -7.55 7.66
CA LYS A 33 -6.89 -7.05 8.42
C LYS A 33 -7.48 -8.08 9.37
N THR A 34 -7.87 -9.24 8.84
CA THR A 34 -8.44 -10.36 9.63
C THR A 34 -7.50 -10.79 10.76
N THR A 35 -6.18 -10.85 10.50
CA THR A 35 -5.18 -11.22 11.51
C THR A 35 -5.10 -10.18 12.64
N ILE A 36 -5.19 -8.88 12.32
CA ILE A 36 -5.25 -7.80 13.33
C ILE A 36 -6.50 -7.96 14.19
N LEU A 37 -7.67 -8.16 13.55
CA LEU A 37 -8.95 -8.31 14.24
C LEU A 37 -9.00 -9.57 15.11
N GLN A 38 -8.46 -10.70 14.62
CA GLN A 38 -8.32 -11.92 15.42
C GLN A 38 -7.44 -11.70 16.65
N LYS A 39 -6.27 -11.04 16.46
CA LYS A 39 -5.37 -10.74 17.57
C LYS A 39 -6.00 -9.79 18.60
N PHE A 40 -6.75 -8.81 18.17
CA PHE A 40 -7.53 -7.93 19.02
C PHE A 40 -8.62 -8.72 19.79
N SER A 41 -9.34 -9.61 19.11
CA SER A 41 -10.44 -10.39 19.72
C SER A 41 -9.97 -11.39 20.76
N GLU A 42 -8.71 -11.87 20.71
CA GLU A 42 -8.14 -12.76 21.73
C GLU A 42 -8.07 -12.12 23.12
N HIS A 43 -8.05 -10.79 23.20
CA HIS A 43 -7.87 -10.03 24.45
C HIS A 43 -9.04 -9.09 24.77
N SER A 44 -10.14 -9.22 24.05
CA SER A 44 -11.34 -8.40 24.23
C SER A 44 -12.60 -9.27 24.33
N ASN A 45 -13.65 -8.75 24.98
CA ASN A 45 -14.98 -9.35 24.92
C ASN A 45 -15.56 -9.05 23.52
N ALA A 46 -15.45 -9.98 22.57
CA ALA A 46 -15.73 -9.72 21.16
C ALA A 46 -16.62 -10.80 20.52
N ILE A 47 -17.62 -10.35 19.78
CA ILE A 47 -18.33 -11.13 18.77
C ILE A 47 -17.57 -10.96 17.46
N PHE A 48 -16.92 -12.00 16.96
CA PHE A 48 -16.18 -11.97 15.69
C PHE A 48 -16.91 -12.78 14.64
N PHE A 49 -17.44 -12.11 13.62
CA PHE A 49 -18.15 -12.72 12.52
C PHE A 49 -17.43 -12.48 11.18
N PRO A 50 -16.86 -13.51 10.56
CA PRO A 50 -16.33 -13.45 9.20
C PRO A 50 -17.46 -13.74 8.20
N ALA A 51 -18.01 -12.70 7.57
CA ALA A 51 -18.98 -12.87 6.50
C ALA A 51 -18.36 -13.58 5.30
N ARG A 52 -19.18 -14.28 4.52
CA ARG A 52 -18.72 -15.06 3.37
C ARG A 52 -19.58 -14.75 2.15
N GLU A 53 -19.07 -15.07 0.98
CA GLU A 53 -19.80 -15.05 -0.28
C GLU A 53 -20.91 -16.13 -0.25
N LYS A 54 -22.04 -15.78 0.33
CA LYS A 54 -23.24 -16.61 0.52
C LYS A 54 -24.46 -15.71 0.43
N ASN A 55 -25.63 -16.30 0.18
CA ASN A 55 -26.88 -15.55 0.25
C ASN A 55 -27.15 -14.96 1.65
N ASP A 56 -28.00 -13.94 1.71
CA ASP A 56 -28.33 -13.19 2.92
C ASP A 56 -28.79 -14.08 4.09
N ALA A 57 -29.70 -15.04 3.83
CA ALA A 57 -30.21 -15.92 4.86
C ALA A 57 -29.14 -16.80 5.54
N LEU A 58 -28.19 -17.30 4.76
CA LEU A 58 -27.08 -18.11 5.30
C LEU A 58 -26.06 -17.27 6.06
N ASN A 59 -25.79 -16.02 5.65
CA ASN A 59 -24.98 -15.11 6.42
C ASN A 59 -25.67 -14.74 7.74
N LEU A 60 -26.97 -14.47 7.75
CA LEU A 60 -27.73 -14.20 8.96
C LEU A 60 -27.78 -15.41 9.90
N GLU A 61 -27.90 -16.62 9.35
CA GLU A 61 -27.83 -17.86 10.15
C GLU A 61 -26.47 -18.01 10.83
N ASP A 62 -25.38 -17.85 10.09
CA ASP A 62 -24.01 -17.94 10.64
C ASP A 62 -23.77 -16.83 11.68
N PHE A 63 -24.25 -15.61 11.44
CA PHE A 63 -24.18 -14.52 12.42
C PHE A 63 -24.98 -14.82 13.68
N SER A 64 -26.18 -15.40 13.52
CA SER A 64 -27.02 -15.83 14.64
C SER A 64 -26.33 -16.86 15.53
N LYS A 65 -25.63 -17.83 14.93
CA LYS A 65 -24.83 -18.82 15.65
C LYS A 65 -23.75 -18.15 16.50
N VAL A 66 -22.98 -17.24 15.89
CA VAL A 66 -21.87 -16.55 16.59
C VAL A 66 -22.41 -15.75 17.79
N ILE A 67 -23.49 -15.00 17.63
CA ILE A 67 -24.11 -14.20 18.70
C ILE A 67 -24.60 -15.11 19.84
N GLN A 68 -25.37 -16.14 19.52
CA GLN A 68 -25.96 -17.01 20.52
C GLN A 68 -24.88 -17.81 21.28
N TYR A 69 -23.85 -18.31 20.60
CA TYR A 69 -22.72 -18.95 21.26
C TYR A 69 -21.96 -18.02 22.20
N HIS A 70 -21.85 -16.74 21.84
CA HIS A 70 -21.19 -15.75 22.68
C HIS A 70 -21.93 -15.51 24.00
N PHE A 71 -23.27 -15.34 23.94
CA PHE A 71 -24.08 -15.02 25.13
C PHE A 71 -24.61 -16.25 25.88
N ASP A 72 -25.14 -17.22 25.17
CA ASP A 72 -25.91 -18.32 25.74
C ASP A 72 -25.23 -19.69 25.61
N LYS A 73 -24.09 -19.77 24.91
CA LYS A 73 -23.34 -21.00 24.61
C LYS A 73 -24.11 -22.10 23.86
N ASN A 74 -25.31 -21.79 23.39
CA ASN A 74 -26.19 -22.70 22.65
C ASN A 74 -26.80 -21.96 21.46
N PHE A 75 -26.85 -22.62 20.31
CA PHE A 75 -27.62 -22.15 19.15
C PHE A 75 -29.02 -22.76 19.22
N ILE A 76 -30.04 -21.90 19.26
CA ILE A 76 -31.46 -22.34 19.34
C ILE A 76 -32.07 -22.27 17.94
N ALA A 77 -32.04 -21.10 17.31
CA ALA A 77 -32.54 -20.84 15.96
C ALA A 77 -31.94 -19.54 15.41
N SER A 78 -31.97 -19.38 14.07
CA SER A 78 -31.58 -18.11 13.45
C SER A 78 -32.53 -16.98 13.87
N PHE A 79 -32.00 -15.77 13.99
CA PHE A 79 -32.84 -14.58 14.07
C PHE A 79 -33.67 -14.42 12.77
N LYS A 80 -34.84 -13.82 12.88
CA LYS A 80 -35.74 -13.62 11.73
C LYS A 80 -35.22 -12.52 10.79
N SER A 81 -34.47 -11.58 11.33
CA SER A 81 -33.92 -10.44 10.59
C SER A 81 -32.58 -9.99 11.18
N TRP A 82 -31.79 -9.22 10.38
CA TRP A 82 -30.61 -8.53 10.86
C TRP A 82 -30.95 -7.55 12.01
N GLU A 83 -32.11 -6.92 11.95
CA GLU A 83 -32.59 -6.01 13.00
C GLU A 83 -32.75 -6.73 14.34
N ASP A 84 -33.42 -7.91 14.35
CA ASP A 84 -33.56 -8.73 15.56
C ASP A 84 -32.19 -9.14 16.12
N ALA A 85 -31.24 -9.53 15.24
CA ALA A 85 -29.91 -9.93 15.63
C ALA A 85 -29.13 -8.77 16.28
N PHE A 86 -29.15 -7.59 15.68
CA PHE A 86 -28.47 -6.41 16.23
C PHE A 86 -29.13 -5.91 17.51
N ASN A 87 -30.47 -5.89 17.59
CA ASN A 87 -31.18 -5.51 18.80
C ASN A 87 -30.89 -6.46 19.96
N TYR A 88 -30.83 -7.76 19.71
CA TYR A 88 -30.45 -8.75 20.73
C TYR A 88 -29.03 -8.48 21.30
N ILE A 89 -28.06 -8.14 20.47
CA ILE A 89 -26.74 -7.71 20.95
C ILE A 89 -26.87 -6.50 21.88
N GLY A 90 -27.64 -5.48 21.47
CA GLY A 90 -27.86 -4.28 22.27
C GLY A 90 -28.55 -4.55 23.62
N GLU A 91 -29.48 -5.52 23.68
CA GLU A 91 -30.15 -5.95 24.93
C GLU A 91 -29.18 -6.69 25.86
N LYS A 92 -28.32 -7.57 25.32
CA LYS A 92 -27.41 -8.39 26.10
C LYS A 92 -26.09 -7.65 26.49
N ALA A 93 -25.77 -6.55 25.83
CA ALA A 93 -24.55 -5.77 26.09
C ALA A 93 -24.65 -5.01 27.43
N THR A 94 -24.29 -5.66 28.53
CA THR A 94 -24.22 -5.07 29.89
C THR A 94 -22.85 -4.48 30.20
N GLU A 95 -21.81 -4.98 29.52
CA GLU A 95 -20.42 -4.55 29.62
C GLU A 95 -19.93 -4.13 28.23
N LYS A 96 -18.69 -3.60 28.15
CA LYS A 96 -18.07 -3.29 26.87
C LYS A 96 -17.95 -4.54 26.01
N ILE A 97 -18.48 -4.47 24.81
CA ILE A 97 -18.40 -5.55 23.83
C ILE A 97 -17.99 -5.02 22.46
N ALA A 98 -17.05 -5.71 21.81
CA ALA A 98 -16.74 -5.46 20.42
C ALA A 98 -17.60 -6.33 19.50
N VAL A 99 -18.21 -5.74 18.50
CA VAL A 99 -18.96 -6.42 17.43
C VAL A 99 -18.19 -6.24 16.15
N ILE A 100 -17.53 -7.32 15.70
CA ILE A 100 -16.65 -7.31 14.55
C ILE A 100 -17.33 -8.06 13.41
N ILE A 101 -17.58 -7.36 12.31
CA ILE A 101 -18.08 -7.95 11.06
C ILE A 101 -16.96 -7.81 10.03
N ASP A 102 -16.24 -8.91 9.81
CA ASP A 102 -15.18 -8.97 8.79
C ASP A 102 -15.79 -9.34 7.43
N GLU A 103 -15.26 -8.76 6.37
CA GLU A 103 -15.76 -8.83 4.98
C GLU A 103 -17.24 -8.42 4.86
N PHE A 104 -17.61 -7.30 5.52
CA PHE A 104 -18.95 -6.68 5.46
C PHE A 104 -19.47 -6.44 4.03
N PRO A 105 -18.66 -6.14 3.01
CA PRO A 105 -19.09 -6.10 1.61
C PRO A 105 -19.96 -7.29 1.17
N TYR A 106 -19.62 -8.53 1.54
CA TYR A 106 -20.44 -9.69 1.15
C TYR A 106 -21.87 -9.66 1.67
N ILE A 107 -22.12 -9.00 2.80
CA ILE A 107 -23.47 -8.84 3.35
C ILE A 107 -24.24 -7.82 2.54
N ILE A 108 -23.63 -6.65 2.28
CA ILE A 108 -24.34 -5.55 1.60
C ILE A 108 -24.51 -5.77 0.11
N ASP A 109 -23.70 -6.61 -0.51
CA ASP A 109 -23.88 -7.02 -1.90
C ASP A 109 -25.16 -7.85 -2.08
N GLU A 110 -25.44 -8.75 -1.12
CA GLU A 110 -26.64 -9.58 -1.11
C GLU A 110 -27.88 -8.85 -0.55
N ASN A 111 -27.66 -8.02 0.48
CA ASN A 111 -28.75 -7.29 1.14
C ASN A 111 -28.34 -5.84 1.43
N PRO A 112 -28.49 -4.93 0.47
CA PRO A 112 -28.16 -3.51 0.65
C PRO A 112 -28.93 -2.82 1.79
N SER A 113 -30.08 -3.38 2.23
CA SER A 113 -30.89 -2.81 3.31
C SER A 113 -30.24 -2.95 4.69
N VAL A 114 -29.27 -3.84 4.86
CA VAL A 114 -28.56 -4.03 6.13
C VAL A 114 -27.88 -2.73 6.59
N LYS A 115 -27.42 -1.90 5.66
CA LYS A 115 -26.86 -0.57 5.98
C LYS A 115 -27.88 0.33 6.70
N SER A 116 -29.11 0.36 6.22
CA SER A 116 -30.19 1.16 6.82
C SER A 116 -30.69 0.57 8.13
N ILE A 117 -30.74 -0.74 8.23
CA ILE A 117 -31.06 -1.46 9.45
C ILE A 117 -30.05 -1.15 10.54
N LEU A 118 -28.76 -1.29 10.22
CA LEU A 118 -27.69 -1.01 11.16
C LEU A 118 -27.66 0.47 11.56
N GLN A 119 -27.92 1.38 10.62
CA GLN A 119 -28.09 2.81 10.92
C GLN A 119 -29.19 3.02 11.97
N HIS A 120 -30.37 2.42 11.77
CA HIS A 120 -31.50 2.56 12.68
C HIS A 120 -31.15 2.04 14.08
N VAL A 121 -30.53 0.87 14.16
CA VAL A 121 -30.11 0.27 15.44
C VAL A 121 -29.07 1.12 16.14
N ILE A 122 -28.08 1.64 15.42
CA ILE A 122 -27.08 2.55 15.99
C ILE A 122 -27.75 3.78 16.58
N ASP A 123 -28.61 4.45 15.82
CA ASP A 123 -29.22 5.71 16.21
C ASP A 123 -30.17 5.59 17.39
N HIS A 124 -30.92 4.48 17.52
CA HIS A 124 -32.00 4.31 18.51
C HIS A 124 -31.62 3.41 19.69
N ASN A 125 -30.64 2.52 19.53
CA ASN A 125 -30.29 1.53 20.55
C ASN A 125 -28.80 1.64 20.97
N TRP A 126 -27.86 1.48 20.05
CA TRP A 126 -26.44 1.25 20.38
C TRP A 126 -25.69 2.50 20.84
N LYS A 127 -26.05 3.70 20.39
CA LYS A 127 -25.39 4.97 20.81
C LYS A 127 -25.38 5.20 22.33
N LYS A 128 -26.30 4.54 23.05
CA LYS A 128 -26.42 4.62 24.52
C LYS A 128 -25.79 3.42 25.22
N LYS A 129 -25.13 2.55 24.49
CA LYS A 129 -24.55 1.30 24.98
C LYS A 129 -23.03 1.30 24.85
N ASN A 130 -22.39 0.48 25.64
CA ASN A 130 -20.94 0.33 25.61
C ASN A 130 -20.54 -0.69 24.54
N ILE A 131 -20.84 -0.38 23.29
CA ILE A 131 -20.56 -1.24 22.12
C ILE A 131 -19.49 -0.60 21.25
N PHE A 132 -18.52 -1.42 20.82
CA PHE A 132 -17.55 -1.08 19.81
C PHE A 132 -17.83 -1.86 18.54
N LEU A 133 -18.42 -1.21 17.54
CA LEU A 133 -18.68 -1.78 16.22
C LEU A 133 -17.46 -1.65 15.33
N ILE A 134 -17.05 -2.73 14.69
CA ILE A 134 -16.01 -2.75 13.67
C ILE A 134 -16.58 -3.36 12.39
N LEU A 135 -16.71 -2.55 11.34
CA LEU A 135 -16.98 -3.04 9.99
C LEU A 135 -15.69 -3.09 9.20
N CYS A 136 -15.32 -4.29 8.75
CA CYS A 136 -14.10 -4.53 8.00
C CYS A 136 -14.41 -5.03 6.59
N GLY A 137 -13.59 -4.61 5.62
CA GLY A 137 -13.72 -5.09 4.24
C GLY A 137 -12.43 -4.99 3.43
N SER A 138 -12.25 -5.94 2.50
CA SER A 138 -11.12 -5.96 1.57
C SER A 138 -11.37 -5.19 0.28
N SER A 139 -12.63 -4.98 -0.11
CA SER A 139 -12.98 -4.14 -1.24
C SER A 139 -12.92 -2.66 -0.84
N VAL A 140 -11.79 -2.01 -1.14
CA VAL A 140 -11.58 -0.60 -0.82
C VAL A 140 -12.66 0.28 -1.44
N SER A 141 -13.03 0.02 -2.71
CA SER A 141 -14.06 0.78 -3.41
C SER A 141 -15.42 0.72 -2.73
N VAL A 142 -15.85 -0.48 -2.31
CA VAL A 142 -17.13 -0.67 -1.61
C VAL A 142 -17.09 -0.01 -0.24
N MET A 143 -16.01 -0.15 0.51
CA MET A 143 -15.89 0.48 1.83
C MET A 143 -15.89 2.01 1.72
N GLU A 144 -15.21 2.59 0.74
CA GLU A 144 -15.18 4.04 0.52
C GLU A 144 -16.53 4.57 -0.03
N SER A 145 -17.20 3.88 -0.98
CA SER A 145 -18.43 4.36 -1.61
C SER A 145 -19.70 4.00 -0.85
N ASP A 146 -19.84 2.72 -0.46
CA ASP A 146 -21.09 2.18 0.06
C ASP A 146 -21.20 2.19 1.59
N VAL A 147 -20.05 2.20 2.30
CA VAL A 147 -20.03 2.28 3.75
C VAL A 147 -19.79 3.72 4.22
N MET A 148 -18.71 4.35 3.76
CA MET A 148 -18.31 5.71 4.19
C MET A 148 -18.83 6.83 3.29
N GLY A 149 -19.29 6.53 2.07
CA GLY A 149 -19.69 7.51 1.08
C GLY A 149 -20.90 8.36 1.52
N ARG A 150 -21.00 9.59 1.07
CA ARG A 150 -22.06 10.57 1.45
C ARG A 150 -23.49 10.06 1.25
N LYS A 151 -23.70 9.11 0.34
CA LYS A 151 -25.03 8.51 0.08
C LYS A 151 -25.31 7.28 0.96
N SER A 152 -24.32 6.83 1.71
CA SER A 152 -24.50 5.69 2.61
C SER A 152 -25.35 6.05 3.82
N PRO A 153 -26.28 5.18 4.22
CA PRO A 153 -26.98 5.33 5.50
C PRO A 153 -26.04 5.38 6.72
N LEU A 154 -24.85 4.78 6.60
CA LEU A 154 -23.84 4.73 7.66
C LEU A 154 -22.91 5.95 7.69
N HIS A 155 -23.02 6.84 6.70
CA HIS A 155 -22.20 8.06 6.64
C HIS A 155 -22.37 8.92 7.90
N ASP A 156 -21.27 9.54 8.37
CA ASP A 156 -21.20 10.38 9.58
C ASP A 156 -21.57 9.67 10.91
N ARG A 157 -21.61 8.33 10.91
CA ARG A 157 -21.83 7.55 12.15
C ARG A 157 -20.55 6.91 12.66
N GLN A 158 -19.56 6.75 11.79
CA GLN A 158 -18.25 6.25 12.20
C GLN A 158 -17.55 7.28 13.11
N THR A 159 -17.02 6.79 14.23
CA THR A 159 -16.18 7.59 15.13
C THR A 159 -14.72 7.53 14.73
N SER A 160 -14.33 6.49 13.97
CA SER A 160 -12.98 6.32 13.47
C SER A 160 -12.95 5.57 12.13
N THR A 161 -11.87 5.79 11.38
CA THR A 161 -11.55 5.04 10.15
C THR A 161 -10.10 4.61 10.19
N LEU A 162 -9.82 3.38 9.74
CA LEU A 162 -8.48 2.81 9.73
C LEU A 162 -8.20 2.10 8.41
N GLU A 163 -7.39 2.72 7.56
CA GLU A 163 -6.87 2.07 6.35
C GLU A 163 -5.64 1.24 6.70
N ILE A 164 -5.72 -0.07 6.50
CA ILE A 164 -4.58 -0.97 6.68
C ILE A 164 -3.75 -0.95 5.40
N LYS A 165 -2.58 -0.33 5.49
CA LYS A 165 -1.63 -0.22 4.39
C LYS A 165 -0.68 -1.41 4.35
N PRO A 166 -0.07 -1.72 3.20
CA PRO A 166 1.11 -2.58 3.16
C PRO A 166 2.20 -2.09 4.12
N PHE A 167 3.06 -2.96 4.57
CA PHE A 167 4.26 -2.60 5.33
C PHE A 167 5.19 -1.74 4.46
N ASP A 168 5.94 -0.85 5.06
CA ASP A 168 7.05 -0.20 4.40
C ASP A 168 8.30 -1.13 4.35
N TYR A 169 9.40 -0.63 3.73
CA TYR A 169 10.61 -1.44 3.58
C TYR A 169 11.19 -1.91 4.92
N LEU A 170 11.13 -1.07 5.95
CA LEU A 170 11.70 -1.38 7.26
C LEU A 170 10.86 -2.42 8.02
N GLU A 171 9.53 -2.27 8.01
CA GLU A 171 8.62 -3.25 8.60
C GLU A 171 8.70 -4.59 7.86
N SER A 172 8.82 -4.57 6.53
CA SER A 172 8.96 -5.76 5.68
C SER A 172 10.27 -6.50 5.94
N SER A 173 11.33 -5.80 6.32
CA SER A 173 12.63 -6.39 6.62
C SER A 173 12.60 -7.40 7.77
N ALA A 174 11.64 -7.26 8.68
CA ALA A 174 11.45 -8.18 9.82
C ALA A 174 11.08 -9.61 9.40
N PHE A 175 10.61 -9.82 8.18
CA PHE A 175 10.34 -11.16 7.62
C PHE A 175 11.62 -11.89 7.21
N PHE A 176 12.73 -11.15 7.03
CA PHE A 176 14.00 -11.66 6.52
C PHE A 176 15.18 -11.35 7.46
N PRO A 177 15.15 -11.82 8.72
CA PRO A 177 16.17 -11.44 9.71
C PRO A 177 17.59 -11.89 9.34
N GLY A 178 17.72 -12.91 8.48
CA GLY A 178 19.02 -13.44 8.03
C GLY A 178 19.55 -12.83 6.73
N TYR A 179 18.78 -11.96 6.09
CA TYR A 179 19.22 -11.31 4.85
C TYR A 179 20.14 -10.12 5.14
N SER A 180 21.05 -9.85 4.19
CA SER A 180 21.76 -8.57 4.15
C SER A 180 20.77 -7.42 3.95
N ASN A 181 21.17 -6.18 4.24
CA ASN A 181 20.32 -5.03 3.99
C ASN A 181 19.98 -4.89 2.50
N GLU A 182 20.93 -5.20 1.60
CA GLU A 182 20.67 -5.26 0.16
C GLU A 182 19.59 -6.30 -0.18
N ASP A 183 19.72 -7.55 0.31
CA ASP A 183 18.72 -8.60 0.04
C ASP A 183 17.35 -8.26 0.61
N LYS A 184 17.27 -7.57 1.76
CA LYS A 184 16.00 -7.07 2.32
C LYS A 184 15.34 -6.04 1.40
N LEU A 185 16.14 -5.10 0.86
CA LEU A 185 15.63 -4.12 -0.10
C LEU A 185 15.20 -4.78 -1.42
N LEU A 186 15.96 -5.77 -1.91
CA LEU A 186 15.59 -6.57 -3.08
C LEU A 186 14.28 -7.34 -2.84
N ALA A 187 14.15 -8.02 -1.71
CA ALA A 187 12.92 -8.73 -1.36
C ALA A 187 11.71 -7.79 -1.29
N TYR A 188 11.87 -6.61 -0.69
CA TYR A 188 10.84 -5.58 -0.66
C TYR A 188 10.54 -5.01 -2.06
N GLY A 189 11.57 -4.78 -2.87
CA GLY A 189 11.41 -4.30 -4.24
C GLY A 189 10.66 -5.27 -5.15
N ILE A 190 10.77 -6.57 -4.87
CA ILE A 190 10.09 -7.64 -5.61
C ILE A 190 8.68 -7.89 -5.07
N LEU A 191 8.50 -8.00 -3.75
CA LEU A 191 7.26 -8.45 -3.11
C LEU A 191 6.37 -7.31 -2.62
N GLY A 192 6.93 -6.11 -2.44
CA GLY A 192 6.28 -5.03 -1.71
C GLY A 192 6.08 -5.37 -0.23
N GLY A 193 5.16 -4.65 0.41
CA GLY A 193 4.89 -4.77 1.85
C GLY A 193 3.64 -5.58 2.19
N ILE A 194 3.12 -6.42 1.30
CA ILE A 194 1.95 -7.27 1.61
C ILE A 194 2.40 -8.50 2.40
N PRO A 195 1.96 -8.67 3.68
CA PRO A 195 2.43 -9.75 4.56
C PRO A 195 2.38 -11.12 3.90
N ARG A 196 1.30 -11.45 3.21
CA ARG A 196 1.12 -12.74 2.55
C ARG A 196 2.14 -13.01 1.46
N TYR A 197 2.64 -11.97 0.78
CA TYR A 197 3.68 -12.10 -0.23
C TYR A 197 5.05 -12.28 0.43
N LEU A 198 5.31 -11.51 1.49
CA LEU A 198 6.55 -11.63 2.28
C LEU A 198 6.69 -13.02 2.90
N GLU A 199 5.61 -13.59 3.46
CA GLU A 199 5.56 -14.95 4.00
C GLU A 199 5.80 -16.05 2.95
N ALA A 200 5.59 -15.77 1.67
CA ALA A 200 5.80 -16.76 0.62
C ALA A 200 7.29 -17.03 0.34
N PHE A 201 8.17 -16.04 0.56
CA PHE A 201 9.61 -16.25 0.45
C PHE A 201 10.15 -17.02 1.66
N ASP A 202 11.06 -17.96 1.41
CA ASP A 202 11.79 -18.67 2.46
C ASP A 202 13.05 -17.85 2.83
N PRO A 203 13.15 -17.33 4.07
CA PRO A 203 14.29 -16.51 4.48
C PRO A 203 15.63 -17.28 4.56
N LYS A 204 15.61 -18.61 4.39
CA LYS A 204 16.82 -19.44 4.32
C LYS A 204 17.38 -19.58 2.90
N LEU A 205 16.62 -19.20 1.89
CA LEU A 205 17.04 -19.23 0.49
C LEU A 205 17.48 -17.84 0.03
N SER A 206 18.37 -17.76 -0.96
CA SER A 206 18.68 -16.49 -1.61
C SER A 206 17.46 -15.90 -2.30
N VAL A 207 17.49 -14.60 -2.57
CA VAL A 207 16.44 -13.90 -3.34
C VAL A 207 16.21 -14.57 -4.68
N GLU A 208 17.29 -14.88 -5.43
CA GLU A 208 17.23 -15.59 -6.72
C GLU A 208 16.48 -16.92 -6.62
N LYS A 209 16.83 -17.77 -5.63
CA LYS A 209 16.16 -19.07 -5.44
C LYS A 209 14.69 -18.91 -5.05
N ASN A 210 14.35 -17.86 -4.31
CA ASN A 210 12.96 -17.56 -3.99
C ASN A 210 12.19 -17.11 -5.23
N ILE A 211 12.76 -16.27 -6.10
CA ILE A 211 12.16 -15.91 -7.40
C ILE A 211 11.85 -17.18 -8.19
N ALA A 212 12.86 -18.05 -8.38
CA ALA A 212 12.68 -19.30 -9.12
C ALA A 212 11.55 -20.18 -8.56
N ASN A 213 11.55 -20.42 -7.24
CA ASN A 213 10.67 -21.40 -6.60
C ASN A 213 9.28 -20.85 -6.25
N LYS A 214 9.13 -19.54 -6.03
CA LYS A 214 7.89 -18.95 -5.48
C LYS A 214 7.15 -18.07 -6.48
N ILE A 215 7.84 -17.59 -7.54
CA ILE A 215 7.24 -16.71 -8.56
C ILE A 215 7.22 -17.41 -9.93
N ILE A 216 8.39 -17.81 -10.45
CA ILE A 216 8.51 -18.30 -11.84
C ILE A 216 8.01 -19.76 -11.99
N ARG A 217 8.22 -20.59 -10.98
CA ARG A 217 7.82 -21.99 -11.04
C ARG A 217 6.30 -22.10 -11.22
N ASN A 218 5.88 -22.82 -12.27
CA ASN A 218 4.47 -23.10 -12.50
C ASN A 218 3.84 -23.81 -11.29
N GLY A 219 2.65 -23.35 -10.87
CA GLY A 219 1.94 -23.81 -9.68
C GLY A 219 2.45 -23.21 -8.36
N ALA A 220 3.46 -22.34 -8.37
CA ALA A 220 3.81 -21.57 -7.18
C ALA A 220 2.72 -20.53 -6.86
N TYR A 221 2.50 -20.28 -5.56
CA TYR A 221 1.45 -19.38 -5.11
C TYR A 221 1.52 -17.97 -5.74
N LEU A 222 2.72 -17.40 -5.83
CA LEU A 222 2.90 -16.05 -6.39
C LEU A 222 2.86 -16.03 -7.93
N HIS A 223 2.97 -17.19 -8.60
CA HIS A 223 2.97 -17.28 -10.05
C HIS A 223 1.67 -16.73 -10.68
N GLU A 224 0.52 -17.13 -10.12
CA GLU A 224 -0.80 -16.74 -10.64
C GLU A 224 -1.49 -15.64 -9.81
N GLU A 225 -0.83 -15.16 -8.77
CA GLU A 225 -1.45 -14.27 -7.80
C GLU A 225 -1.97 -12.94 -8.39
N PRO A 226 -1.22 -12.22 -9.25
CA PRO A 226 -1.74 -10.99 -9.86
C PRO A 226 -2.97 -11.25 -10.73
N ASP A 227 -2.97 -12.31 -11.54
CA ASP A 227 -4.13 -12.70 -12.35
C ASP A 227 -5.34 -13.02 -11.49
N ASN A 228 -5.15 -13.80 -10.42
CA ASN A 228 -6.22 -14.17 -9.50
C ASN A 228 -6.81 -12.95 -8.78
N LEU A 229 -5.97 -11.97 -8.41
CA LEU A 229 -6.43 -10.73 -7.80
C LEU A 229 -7.24 -9.89 -8.81
N LEU A 230 -6.74 -9.75 -10.04
CA LEU A 230 -7.45 -9.01 -11.08
C LEU A 230 -8.80 -9.66 -11.43
N LYS A 231 -8.86 -11.00 -11.51
CA LYS A 231 -10.10 -11.75 -11.72
C LYS A 231 -11.13 -11.55 -10.63
N ALA A 232 -10.69 -11.39 -9.39
CA ALA A 232 -11.58 -11.18 -8.25
C ALA A 232 -12.15 -9.76 -8.17
N GLU A 233 -11.48 -8.76 -8.78
CA GLU A 233 -11.85 -7.34 -8.66
C GLU A 233 -12.38 -6.74 -9.98
N LEU A 234 -12.09 -7.35 -11.14
CA LEU A 234 -12.31 -6.75 -12.44
C LEU A 234 -12.97 -7.70 -13.44
N ARG A 235 -13.78 -7.14 -14.37
CA ARG A 235 -14.45 -7.90 -15.42
C ARG A 235 -13.65 -7.99 -16.72
N GLU A 236 -13.01 -6.91 -17.17
CA GLU A 236 -12.28 -6.83 -18.44
C GLU A 236 -10.76 -7.01 -18.21
N ILE A 237 -10.37 -8.16 -17.66
CA ILE A 237 -9.01 -8.44 -17.16
C ILE A 237 -7.94 -8.16 -18.20
N ASN A 238 -8.15 -8.59 -19.47
CA ASN A 238 -7.15 -8.46 -20.54
C ASN A 238 -6.73 -7.00 -20.78
N VAL A 239 -7.69 -6.06 -20.74
CA VAL A 239 -7.39 -4.63 -20.93
C VAL A 239 -6.60 -4.08 -19.75
N TYR A 240 -7.01 -4.42 -18.54
CA TYR A 240 -6.30 -4.00 -17.32
C TYR A 240 -4.87 -4.56 -17.26
N SER A 241 -4.68 -5.83 -17.62
CA SER A 241 -3.35 -6.44 -17.68
C SER A 241 -2.47 -5.78 -18.74
N SER A 242 -3.04 -5.42 -19.90
CA SER A 242 -2.31 -4.71 -20.95
C SER A 242 -1.88 -3.30 -20.48
N ILE A 243 -2.74 -2.57 -19.73
CA ILE A 243 -2.41 -1.28 -19.15
C ILE A 243 -1.29 -1.42 -18.10
N LEU A 244 -1.39 -2.41 -17.20
CA LEU A 244 -0.38 -2.65 -16.18
C LEU A 244 0.96 -3.06 -16.81
N SER A 245 0.94 -3.89 -17.84
CA SER A 245 2.13 -4.26 -18.62
C SER A 245 2.76 -3.02 -19.30
N ALA A 246 1.95 -2.15 -19.90
CA ALA A 246 2.45 -0.91 -20.49
C ALA A 246 3.17 -0.04 -19.46
N ILE A 247 2.56 0.16 -18.29
CA ILE A 247 3.14 0.98 -17.21
C ILE A 247 4.41 0.33 -16.66
N ALA A 248 4.42 -0.99 -16.43
CA ALA A 248 5.60 -1.74 -15.94
C ALA A 248 6.80 -1.63 -16.88
N ASN A 249 6.53 -1.41 -18.18
CA ASN A 249 7.53 -1.25 -19.22
C ASN A 249 7.77 0.24 -19.61
N GLY A 250 7.50 1.17 -18.68
CA GLY A 250 7.88 2.59 -18.80
C GLY A 250 6.91 3.48 -19.56
N ARG A 251 5.77 2.96 -20.05
CA ARG A 251 4.73 3.79 -20.69
C ARG A 251 3.81 4.35 -19.61
N ASN A 252 4.12 5.53 -19.12
CA ASN A 252 3.51 6.09 -17.92
C ASN A 252 2.55 7.29 -18.18
N LYS A 253 2.40 7.75 -19.43
CA LYS A 253 1.43 8.78 -19.79
C LYS A 253 0.22 8.17 -20.48
N VAL A 254 -0.96 8.78 -20.27
CA VAL A 254 -2.23 8.30 -20.89
C VAL A 254 -2.09 8.10 -22.38
N VAL A 255 -1.37 8.99 -23.06
CA VAL A 255 -1.14 8.91 -24.51
C VAL A 255 -0.36 7.66 -24.86
N ASP A 256 0.77 7.43 -24.21
CA ASP A 256 1.68 6.32 -24.48
C ASP A 256 1.01 4.96 -24.17
N ILE A 257 0.20 4.90 -23.10
CA ILE A 257 -0.59 3.72 -22.72
C ILE A 257 -1.66 3.45 -23.80
N ALA A 258 -2.42 4.48 -24.20
CA ALA A 258 -3.50 4.36 -25.17
C ALA A 258 -2.99 3.89 -26.54
N ASP A 259 -1.87 4.45 -26.98
CA ASP A 259 -1.23 4.07 -28.25
C ASP A 259 -0.69 2.62 -28.20
N TYR A 260 -0.16 2.19 -27.06
CA TYR A 260 0.36 0.82 -26.87
C TYR A 260 -0.73 -0.25 -26.89
N ILE A 261 -1.88 0.01 -26.23
CA ILE A 261 -2.98 -0.98 -26.15
C ILE A 261 -4.03 -0.77 -27.26
N HIS A 262 -3.80 0.15 -28.18
CA HIS A 262 -4.71 0.50 -29.30
C HIS A 262 -6.14 0.85 -28.85
N GLU A 263 -6.27 1.64 -27.77
CA GLU A 263 -7.55 2.05 -27.20
C GLU A 263 -7.67 3.58 -27.15
N GLU A 264 -8.90 4.09 -27.10
CA GLU A 264 -9.16 5.55 -26.96
C GLU A 264 -8.68 6.07 -25.60
N ARG A 265 -8.06 7.25 -25.58
CA ARG A 265 -7.55 7.94 -24.37
C ARG A 265 -8.62 8.12 -23.29
N THR A 266 -9.87 8.42 -23.71
CA THR A 266 -11.01 8.57 -22.81
C THR A 266 -11.36 7.27 -22.08
N LYS A 267 -11.27 6.15 -22.79
CA LYS A 267 -11.51 4.80 -22.24
C LYS A 267 -10.38 4.39 -21.30
N VAL A 268 -9.12 4.60 -21.73
CA VAL A 268 -7.93 4.36 -20.89
C VAL A 268 -7.99 5.15 -19.58
N SER A 269 -8.39 6.42 -19.63
CA SER A 269 -8.54 7.25 -18.43
C SER A 269 -9.52 6.66 -17.41
N LYS A 270 -10.61 6.03 -17.85
CA LYS A 270 -11.56 5.34 -16.96
C LYS A 270 -10.94 4.10 -16.31
N TYR A 271 -10.21 3.29 -17.07
CA TYR A 271 -9.49 2.13 -16.54
C TYR A 271 -8.43 2.52 -15.52
N LEU A 272 -7.69 3.60 -15.76
CA LEU A 272 -6.70 4.12 -14.83
C LEU A 272 -7.35 4.58 -13.50
N ILE A 273 -8.54 5.21 -13.55
CA ILE A 273 -9.28 5.56 -12.31
C ILE A 273 -9.63 4.29 -11.54
N THR A 274 -10.11 3.25 -12.20
CA THR A 274 -10.42 1.96 -11.54
C THR A 274 -9.18 1.35 -10.89
N LEU A 275 -8.05 1.29 -11.60
CA LEU A 275 -6.78 0.77 -11.06
C LEU A 275 -6.25 1.61 -9.88
N GLN A 276 -6.48 2.94 -9.90
CA GLN A 276 -6.15 3.81 -8.76
C GLN A 276 -7.04 3.50 -7.54
N THR A 277 -8.35 3.32 -7.76
CA THR A 277 -9.29 2.94 -6.69
C THR A 277 -8.90 1.61 -6.05
N LEU A 278 -8.42 0.64 -6.84
CA LEU A 278 -7.89 -0.63 -6.36
C LEU A 278 -6.50 -0.51 -5.71
N ARG A 279 -5.92 0.67 -5.66
CA ARG A 279 -4.56 0.92 -5.12
C ARG A 279 -3.45 0.13 -5.84
N LEU A 280 -3.67 -0.27 -7.09
CA LEU A 280 -2.68 -0.95 -7.92
C LEU A 280 -1.71 0.02 -8.59
N ILE A 281 -2.22 1.20 -8.99
CA ILE A 281 -1.43 2.28 -9.55
C ILE A 281 -1.65 3.58 -8.79
N GLU A 282 -0.73 4.50 -8.94
CA GLU A 282 -0.90 5.89 -8.49
C GLU A 282 -0.60 6.88 -9.60
N LYS A 283 -1.27 8.03 -9.55
CA LYS A 283 -0.97 9.18 -10.39
C LYS A 283 0.06 10.03 -9.68
N ARG A 284 1.23 10.23 -10.28
CA ARG A 284 2.28 11.13 -9.78
C ARG A 284 2.28 12.44 -10.56
N ILE A 285 2.56 13.51 -9.87
CA ILE A 285 2.78 14.85 -10.42
C ILE A 285 4.11 15.37 -9.90
N PRO A 286 4.78 16.30 -10.61
CA PRO A 286 6.01 16.89 -10.11
C PRO A 286 5.81 17.47 -8.70
N CYS A 287 6.78 17.26 -7.82
CA CYS A 287 6.75 17.79 -6.45
C CYS A 287 6.53 19.30 -6.46
N GLY A 288 5.54 19.77 -5.70
CA GLY A 288 5.14 21.17 -5.65
C GLY A 288 4.15 21.62 -6.71
N ASP A 289 3.87 20.82 -7.73
CA ASP A 289 2.83 21.12 -8.73
C ASP A 289 1.42 20.93 -8.14
N LYS A 290 0.43 21.60 -8.74
CA LYS A 290 -0.99 21.43 -8.38
C LYS A 290 -1.50 20.07 -8.86
N GLU A 291 -2.50 19.50 -8.19
CA GLU A 291 -3.15 18.22 -8.55
C GLU A 291 -3.68 18.20 -10.01
N THR A 292 -4.01 19.36 -10.55
CA THR A 292 -4.48 19.56 -11.93
C THR A 292 -3.35 19.59 -12.95
N SER A 293 -2.09 19.38 -12.57
CA SER A 293 -0.95 19.39 -13.47
C SER A 293 -1.14 18.43 -14.64
N LYS A 294 -0.84 18.92 -15.85
CA LYS A 294 -0.85 18.11 -17.08
C LYS A 294 0.40 17.26 -17.26
N LYS A 295 1.40 17.43 -16.37
CA LYS A 295 2.64 16.68 -16.38
C LYS A 295 2.53 15.34 -15.63
N SER A 296 1.31 14.89 -15.33
CA SER A 296 1.10 13.67 -14.55
C SER A 296 1.52 12.42 -15.29
N ILE A 297 2.06 11.48 -14.53
CA ILE A 297 2.39 10.11 -14.95
C ILE A 297 1.66 9.10 -14.07
N TYR A 298 1.52 7.88 -14.56
CA TYR A 298 0.97 6.75 -13.81
C TYR A 298 2.06 5.72 -13.54
N VAL A 299 2.15 5.24 -12.32
CA VAL A 299 3.12 4.22 -11.90
C VAL A 299 2.40 3.10 -11.16
N ILE A 300 2.93 1.88 -11.27
CA ILE A 300 2.44 0.76 -10.46
C ILE A 300 2.91 0.99 -9.03
N LYS A 301 1.96 1.04 -8.10
CA LYS A 301 2.22 1.26 -6.67
C LYS A 301 2.62 -0.02 -5.94
N ASP A 302 2.12 -1.16 -6.40
CA ASP A 302 2.43 -2.47 -5.83
C ASP A 302 3.70 -3.03 -6.47
N ASN A 303 4.78 -3.16 -5.69
CA ASN A 303 6.07 -3.64 -6.20
C ASN A 303 5.97 -5.05 -6.78
N PHE A 304 5.15 -5.94 -6.18
CA PHE A 304 4.99 -7.29 -6.71
C PHE A 304 4.30 -7.28 -8.08
N PHE A 305 3.28 -6.45 -8.26
CA PHE A 305 2.66 -6.24 -9.58
C PHE A 305 3.66 -5.66 -10.57
N LYS A 306 4.47 -4.67 -10.17
CA LYS A 306 5.51 -4.07 -11.00
C LYS A 306 6.51 -5.12 -11.47
N PHE A 307 7.02 -5.94 -10.54
CA PHE A 307 7.91 -7.06 -10.84
C PHE A 307 7.25 -8.07 -11.78
N TRP A 308 6.07 -8.55 -11.44
CA TRP A 308 5.38 -9.60 -12.17
C TRP A 308 5.01 -9.19 -13.60
N PHE A 309 4.47 -7.98 -13.80
CA PHE A 309 4.14 -7.47 -15.13
C PHE A 309 5.37 -7.15 -15.99
N ARG A 310 6.49 -6.81 -15.37
CA ARG A 310 7.74 -6.56 -16.08
C ARG A 310 8.40 -7.85 -16.56
N TYR A 311 8.47 -8.88 -15.70
CA TYR A 311 9.22 -10.09 -15.97
C TYR A 311 8.32 -11.27 -16.33
N GLU A 312 7.41 -11.67 -15.47
CA GLU A 312 6.63 -12.89 -15.64
C GLU A 312 5.57 -12.76 -16.74
N PHE A 313 4.71 -11.75 -16.67
CA PHE A 313 3.63 -11.55 -17.64
C PHE A 313 4.13 -11.43 -19.07
N THR A 314 5.21 -10.70 -19.26
CA THR A 314 5.79 -10.46 -20.60
C THR A 314 6.52 -11.67 -21.17
N ASN A 315 7.15 -12.48 -20.30
CA ASN A 315 8.09 -13.54 -20.71
C ASN A 315 7.62 -14.95 -20.30
N ASN A 316 6.39 -15.14 -19.84
CA ASN A 316 5.90 -16.43 -19.32
C ASN A 316 6.23 -17.62 -20.21
N SER A 317 5.91 -17.55 -21.51
CA SER A 317 6.19 -18.65 -22.47
C SER A 317 7.69 -18.90 -22.64
N TYR A 318 8.52 -17.86 -22.62
CA TYR A 318 9.97 -17.99 -22.71
C TYR A 318 10.54 -18.62 -21.44
N TYR A 319 10.13 -18.17 -20.27
CA TYR A 319 10.58 -18.72 -18.98
C TYR A 319 10.11 -20.15 -18.74
N ALA A 320 8.94 -20.52 -19.27
CA ALA A 320 8.48 -21.91 -19.25
C ALA A 320 9.41 -22.86 -20.05
N MET A 321 10.02 -22.37 -21.14
CA MET A 321 11.00 -23.13 -21.91
C MET A 321 12.40 -23.11 -21.29
N LEU A 322 12.82 -21.96 -20.76
CA LEU A 322 14.15 -21.76 -20.16
C LEU A 322 14.30 -22.53 -18.82
N GLY A 323 13.20 -22.63 -18.07
CA GLY A 323 13.15 -23.19 -16.73
C GLY A 323 13.40 -22.15 -15.64
N ALA A 324 12.73 -22.35 -14.49
CA ALA A 324 12.67 -21.34 -13.44
C ALA A 324 14.03 -20.88 -12.88
N ASN A 325 15.03 -21.78 -12.81
CA ASN A 325 16.36 -21.42 -12.28
C ASN A 325 17.15 -20.51 -13.23
N ASP A 326 17.08 -20.75 -14.52
CA ASP A 326 17.83 -19.92 -15.47
C ASP A 326 17.06 -18.61 -15.73
N ALA A 327 15.73 -18.64 -15.74
CA ALA A 327 14.91 -17.44 -15.77
C ALA A 327 15.19 -16.50 -14.56
N SER A 328 15.34 -17.06 -13.36
CA SER A 328 15.67 -16.25 -12.18
C SER A 328 17.04 -15.60 -12.25
N LYS A 329 18.03 -16.22 -12.89
CA LYS A 329 19.34 -15.61 -13.13
C LYS A 329 19.24 -14.43 -14.08
N GLU A 330 18.57 -14.58 -15.23
CA GLU A 330 18.31 -13.47 -16.16
C GLU A 330 17.61 -12.29 -15.49
N ILE A 331 16.62 -12.56 -14.65
CA ILE A 331 15.91 -11.53 -13.87
C ILE A 331 16.89 -10.82 -12.94
N MET A 332 17.76 -11.55 -12.24
CA MET A 332 18.74 -10.95 -11.33
C MET A 332 19.78 -10.10 -12.04
N GLU A 333 20.14 -10.40 -13.29
CA GLU A 333 21.02 -9.56 -14.12
C GLU A 333 20.36 -8.21 -14.46
N ASP A 334 19.04 -8.14 -14.67
CA ASP A 334 18.27 -6.92 -14.95
C ASP A 334 17.70 -6.24 -13.69
N ILE A 335 17.78 -6.86 -12.51
CA ILE A 335 17.07 -6.41 -11.30
C ILE A 335 17.39 -4.97 -10.90
N SER A 336 18.61 -4.49 -11.20
CA SER A 336 19.03 -3.12 -10.92
C SER A 336 18.14 -2.08 -11.64
N ASN A 337 17.65 -2.40 -12.83
CA ASN A 337 16.75 -1.54 -13.59
C ASN A 337 15.34 -1.44 -12.94
N LEU A 338 14.85 -2.53 -12.35
CA LEU A 338 13.61 -2.48 -11.56
C LEU A 338 13.84 -1.68 -10.28
N MET A 339 14.97 -1.95 -9.62
CA MET A 339 15.28 -1.35 -8.32
C MET A 339 15.54 0.16 -8.40
N GLY A 340 15.93 0.70 -9.54
CA GLY A 340 16.10 2.15 -9.70
C GLY A 340 14.87 2.92 -9.19
N ASP A 341 13.73 2.72 -9.84
CA ASP A 341 12.47 3.36 -9.45
C ASP A 341 11.99 2.98 -8.04
N VAL A 342 12.18 1.70 -7.66
CA VAL A 342 11.74 1.22 -6.33
C VAL A 342 12.60 1.82 -5.24
N PHE A 343 13.87 2.04 -5.49
CA PHE A 343 14.78 2.62 -4.52
C PHE A 343 14.46 4.08 -4.23
N GLU A 344 14.01 4.86 -5.24
CA GLU A 344 13.46 6.20 -5.01
C GLU A 344 12.27 6.16 -4.02
N ASP A 345 11.36 5.19 -4.19
CA ASP A 345 10.21 5.04 -3.29
C ASP A 345 10.63 4.62 -1.87
N ILE A 346 11.63 3.72 -1.73
CA ILE A 346 12.23 3.34 -0.44
C ILE A 346 12.88 4.56 0.23
N CYS A 347 13.66 5.33 -0.51
CA CYS A 347 14.27 6.56 0.01
C CYS A 347 13.22 7.59 0.44
N LYS A 348 12.09 7.68 -0.27
CA LYS A 348 10.95 8.51 0.13
C LYS A 348 10.34 8.03 1.47
N GLU A 349 10.14 6.72 1.65
CA GLU A 349 9.66 6.15 2.92
C GLU A 349 10.64 6.48 4.07
N TYR A 350 11.94 6.39 3.81
CA TYR A 350 12.98 6.77 4.77
C TYR A 350 12.87 8.24 5.16
N LEU A 351 12.77 9.15 4.18
CA LEU A 351 12.61 10.59 4.47
C LEU A 351 11.33 10.90 5.26
N ILE A 352 10.23 10.17 5.00
CA ILE A 352 9.00 10.30 5.79
C ILE A 352 9.25 9.88 7.24
N ARG A 353 10.01 8.82 7.50
CA ARG A 353 10.40 8.41 8.86
C ARG A 353 11.28 9.45 9.54
N LEU A 354 12.26 9.99 8.84
CA LEU A 354 13.09 11.08 9.36
C LEU A 354 12.25 12.32 9.69
N ALA A 355 11.29 12.68 8.84
CA ALA A 355 10.39 13.81 9.09
C ALA A 355 9.56 13.60 10.36
N LYS A 356 8.97 12.41 10.54
CA LYS A 356 8.22 12.05 11.76
C LYS A 356 9.10 12.12 13.02
N SER A 357 10.35 11.71 12.91
CA SER A 357 11.35 11.74 14.00
C SER A 357 12.03 13.11 14.15
N ARG A 358 11.65 14.13 13.37
CA ARG A 358 12.24 15.47 13.35
C ARG A 358 13.75 15.50 13.09
N LYS A 359 14.24 14.55 12.30
CA LYS A 359 15.64 14.45 11.90
C LYS A 359 15.94 15.12 10.53
N LEU A 360 14.92 15.63 9.82
CA LEU A 360 15.10 16.48 8.64
C LEU A 360 15.31 17.96 9.04
N PRO A 361 15.96 18.77 8.19
CA PRO A 361 16.15 20.21 8.43
C PRO A 361 14.82 20.97 8.67
N PHE A 362 13.72 20.45 8.12
CA PHE A 362 12.35 20.98 8.31
C PHE A 362 11.34 19.85 8.09
N ILE A 363 10.08 20.09 8.49
CA ILE A 363 8.98 19.17 8.17
C ILE A 363 8.49 19.46 6.74
N PRO A 364 8.59 18.49 5.81
CA PRO A 364 8.17 18.68 4.43
C PRO A 364 6.66 18.95 4.33
N TYR A 365 6.29 19.95 3.54
CA TYR A 365 4.91 20.16 3.09
C TYR A 365 4.63 19.42 1.78
N HIS A 366 5.62 19.37 0.87
CA HIS A 366 5.63 18.53 -0.32
C HIS A 366 6.84 17.60 -0.26
N LEU A 367 6.67 16.35 -0.67
CA LEU A 367 7.75 15.36 -0.79
C LEU A 367 7.46 14.41 -1.95
N GLY A 368 8.33 14.35 -2.93
CA GLY A 368 8.22 13.44 -4.07
C GLY A 368 9.20 13.76 -5.18
N LYS A 369 9.15 12.99 -6.26
CA LYS A 369 9.95 13.22 -7.46
C LYS A 369 9.54 14.55 -8.13
N TRP A 370 10.52 15.29 -8.62
CA TRP A 370 10.27 16.47 -9.44
C TRP A 370 10.80 16.24 -10.85
N TRP A 371 10.07 16.72 -11.85
CA TRP A 371 10.52 16.79 -13.24
C TRP A 371 9.90 17.99 -13.94
N GLY A 372 10.69 18.61 -14.79
CA GLY A 372 10.23 19.80 -15.49
C GLY A 372 11.30 20.43 -16.35
N THR A 373 11.05 21.65 -16.80
CA THR A 373 12.05 22.42 -17.53
C THR A 373 12.91 23.20 -16.54
N ASN A 374 14.21 22.96 -16.55
CA ASN A 374 15.17 23.80 -15.85
C ASN A 374 15.42 25.07 -16.67
N PRO A 375 15.02 26.26 -16.18
CA PRO A 375 15.13 27.50 -16.97
C PRO A 375 16.57 27.92 -17.24
N THR A 376 17.51 27.52 -16.38
CA THR A 376 18.94 27.82 -16.52
C THR A 376 19.58 26.95 -17.60
N LEU A 377 19.28 25.65 -17.59
CA LEU A 377 19.77 24.70 -18.57
C LEU A 377 19.00 24.74 -19.89
N LYS A 378 17.78 25.32 -19.90
CA LYS A 378 16.82 25.31 -21.02
C LYS A 378 16.50 23.90 -21.53
N ALA A 379 16.57 22.92 -20.62
CA ALA A 379 16.37 21.49 -20.89
C ALA A 379 15.37 20.88 -19.90
N GLN A 380 14.90 19.67 -20.23
CA GLN A 380 14.17 18.86 -19.26
C GLN A 380 15.18 18.37 -18.22
N ASP A 381 14.72 18.35 -16.97
CA ASP A 381 15.52 17.99 -15.81
C ASP A 381 14.64 17.32 -14.77
N ASP A 382 15.21 16.55 -13.87
CA ASP A 382 14.48 15.89 -12.78
C ASP A 382 15.32 15.83 -11.50
N VAL A 383 14.65 15.54 -10.40
CA VAL A 383 15.22 15.29 -9.08
C VAL A 383 14.48 14.09 -8.51
N ASP A 384 15.18 13.05 -8.14
CA ASP A 384 14.60 11.80 -7.67
C ASP A 384 13.64 12.03 -6.49
N LEU A 385 14.10 12.83 -5.50
CA LEU A 385 13.22 13.27 -4.41
C LEU A 385 13.51 14.73 -4.05
N LEU A 386 12.45 15.51 -4.02
CA LEU A 386 12.44 16.89 -3.57
C LEU A 386 11.51 17.03 -2.38
N ALA A 387 12.03 17.54 -1.28
CA ALA A 387 11.21 17.95 -0.13
C ALA A 387 11.17 19.48 -0.07
N LEU A 388 9.97 20.06 -0.01
CA LEU A 388 9.76 21.51 0.12
C LEU A 388 9.06 21.82 1.43
N ASP A 389 9.47 22.89 2.09
CA ASP A 389 8.79 23.40 3.28
C ASP A 389 7.47 24.11 2.90
N ARG A 390 6.66 24.43 3.89
CA ARG A 390 5.35 25.10 3.69
C ARG A 390 5.47 26.50 3.09
N THR A 391 6.60 27.18 3.31
CA THR A 391 6.81 28.55 2.84
C THR A 391 7.39 28.61 1.43
N GLY A 392 7.86 27.48 0.89
CA GLY A 392 8.55 27.39 -0.41
C GLY A 392 9.92 28.08 -0.40
N LYS A 393 10.57 28.19 0.77
CA LYS A 393 11.88 28.81 0.93
C LYS A 393 13.01 27.84 1.18
N LYS A 394 12.70 26.62 1.65
CA LYS A 394 13.66 25.59 1.97
C LYS A 394 13.38 24.34 1.14
N GLY A 395 14.44 23.73 0.61
CA GLY A 395 14.37 22.49 -0.17
C GLY A 395 15.46 21.51 0.19
N VAL A 396 15.10 20.22 0.34
CA VAL A 396 16.04 19.10 0.36
C VAL A 396 15.97 18.41 -0.99
N PHE A 397 17.09 18.35 -1.69
CA PHE A 397 17.26 17.69 -2.99
C PHE A 397 17.97 16.38 -2.78
N VAL A 398 17.44 15.29 -3.28
CA VAL A 398 17.97 13.95 -3.04
C VAL A 398 18.19 13.22 -4.35
N GLU A 399 19.39 12.68 -4.52
CA GLU A 399 19.75 11.77 -5.59
C GLU A 399 19.85 10.34 -5.04
N CYS A 400 19.26 9.36 -5.72
CA CYS A 400 19.15 7.99 -5.28
C CYS A 400 19.75 7.04 -6.31
N LYS A 401 20.79 6.26 -5.94
CA LYS A 401 21.45 5.32 -6.86
C LYS A 401 21.50 3.90 -6.32
N PHE A 402 20.83 2.97 -7.03
CA PHE A 402 20.88 1.53 -6.74
C PHE A 402 21.74 0.79 -7.79
N THR A 403 23.00 1.15 -7.87
CA THR A 403 23.97 0.58 -8.83
C THR A 403 25.05 -0.23 -8.12
N SER A 404 25.77 -1.08 -8.85
CA SER A 404 26.88 -1.87 -8.31
C SER A 404 28.19 -1.09 -8.17
N GLN A 405 28.26 0.11 -8.73
CA GLN A 405 29.43 0.99 -8.68
C GLN A 405 29.16 2.16 -7.74
N PRO A 406 30.22 2.68 -7.07
CA PRO A 406 30.10 3.91 -6.29
C PRO A 406 29.56 5.06 -7.14
N MET A 407 28.75 5.93 -6.53
CA MET A 407 28.19 7.11 -7.20
C MET A 407 29.33 8.01 -7.74
N PRO A 408 29.36 8.29 -9.06
CA PRO A 408 30.38 9.11 -9.66
C PRO A 408 30.11 10.61 -9.45
N TYR A 409 31.11 11.46 -9.77
CA TYR A 409 31.03 12.89 -9.49
C TYR A 409 30.02 13.66 -10.38
N ASP A 410 29.83 13.20 -11.61
CA ASP A 410 28.84 13.76 -12.54
C ASP A 410 27.39 13.75 -11.97
N GLU A 411 26.99 12.68 -11.28
CA GLU A 411 25.68 12.63 -10.59
C GLU A 411 25.58 13.69 -9.47
N TYR A 412 26.70 14.01 -8.83
CA TYR A 412 26.75 15.10 -7.85
C TYR A 412 26.53 16.46 -8.52
N GLU A 413 27.23 16.71 -9.63
CA GLU A 413 27.10 17.94 -10.39
C GLU A 413 25.69 18.10 -10.97
N ASP A 414 25.10 17.02 -11.48
CA ASP A 414 23.74 17.03 -12.04
C ASP A 414 22.73 17.46 -10.97
N LEU A 415 22.79 16.92 -9.75
CA LEU A 415 21.89 17.36 -8.67
C LEU A 415 22.10 18.83 -8.30
N VAL A 416 23.36 19.29 -8.21
CA VAL A 416 23.68 20.71 -7.98
C VAL A 416 23.07 21.60 -9.07
N MET A 417 23.18 21.18 -10.32
CA MET A 417 22.62 21.90 -11.47
C MET A 417 21.08 21.90 -11.43
N ALA A 418 20.45 20.79 -11.05
CA ALA A 418 19.00 20.68 -10.90
C ALA A 418 18.44 21.67 -9.86
N THR A 419 19.20 21.99 -8.82
CA THR A 419 18.79 22.99 -7.82
C THR A 419 18.54 24.38 -8.44
N GLN A 420 19.11 24.69 -9.60
CA GLN A 420 18.94 25.96 -10.28
C GLN A 420 17.52 26.15 -10.85
N ALA A 421 16.77 25.06 -11.00
CA ALA A 421 15.36 25.13 -11.34
C ALA A 421 14.52 25.83 -10.25
N PHE A 422 15.08 26.02 -9.05
CA PHE A 422 14.40 26.58 -7.88
C PHE A 422 15.10 27.86 -7.37
N PRO A 423 15.09 28.97 -8.14
CA PRO A 423 15.80 30.19 -7.78
C PRO A 423 15.21 30.91 -6.55
N ASN A 424 13.96 30.61 -6.16
CA ASN A 424 13.30 31.25 -5.03
C ASN A 424 13.57 30.58 -3.68
N LEU A 425 14.24 29.42 -3.64
CA LEU A 425 14.65 28.79 -2.40
C LEU A 425 15.83 29.51 -1.79
N GLU A 426 15.70 29.87 -0.50
CA GLU A 426 16.74 30.55 0.29
C GLU A 426 17.74 29.54 0.87
N GLU A 427 17.25 28.35 1.25
CA GLU A 427 18.07 27.27 1.80
C GLU A 427 17.90 26.01 0.94
N LYS A 428 19.01 25.42 0.48
CA LYS A 428 19.05 24.21 -0.34
C LYS A 428 19.98 23.21 0.34
N TYR A 429 19.45 22.03 0.63
CA TYR A 429 20.19 20.93 1.24
C TYR A 429 20.37 19.80 0.23
N LEU A 430 21.58 19.35 0.03
CA LEU A 430 21.93 18.26 -0.90
C LEU A 430 22.08 16.96 -0.13
N TRP A 431 21.35 15.94 -0.52
CA TRP A 431 21.41 14.61 0.05
C TRP A 431 21.65 13.58 -1.06
N PHE A 432 22.47 12.60 -0.78
CA PHE A 432 22.76 11.51 -1.71
C PHE A 432 22.58 10.20 -1.00
N ILE A 433 21.89 9.24 -1.64
CA ILE A 433 21.62 7.91 -1.09
C ILE A 433 22.07 6.89 -2.11
N SER A 434 23.15 6.15 -1.79
CA SER A 434 23.77 5.21 -2.71
C SER A 434 23.89 3.82 -2.13
N LYS A 435 23.59 2.80 -2.94
CA LYS A 435 23.80 1.39 -2.56
C LYS A 435 25.26 1.07 -2.36
N SER A 436 26.12 1.51 -3.26
CA SER A 436 27.54 1.10 -3.34
C SER A 436 28.51 2.19 -2.88
N GLY A 437 28.01 3.19 -2.14
CA GLY A 437 28.85 4.30 -1.64
C GLY A 437 29.19 5.32 -2.72
N TYR A 438 30.32 5.99 -2.58
CA TYR A 438 30.66 7.22 -3.29
C TYR A 438 32.10 7.21 -3.76
N SER A 439 32.42 7.88 -4.88
CA SER A 439 33.77 8.16 -5.29
C SER A 439 34.45 9.15 -4.35
N ASP A 440 35.79 9.13 -4.28
CA ASP A 440 36.58 10.05 -3.42
C ASP A 440 36.30 11.52 -3.74
N SER A 441 35.98 11.85 -4.99
CA SER A 441 35.62 13.20 -5.42
C SER A 441 34.28 13.67 -4.84
N VAL A 442 33.28 12.78 -4.83
CA VAL A 442 31.98 13.06 -4.19
C VAL A 442 32.16 13.26 -2.70
N VAL A 443 32.91 12.40 -2.01
CA VAL A 443 33.13 12.51 -0.56
C VAL A 443 33.83 13.83 -0.19
N ARG A 444 34.82 14.28 -0.98
CA ARG A 444 35.49 15.56 -0.76
C ARG A 444 34.53 16.73 -0.96
N GLN A 445 33.82 16.76 -2.08
CA GLN A 445 32.94 17.86 -2.41
C GLN A 445 31.77 17.96 -1.41
N ALA A 446 31.18 16.82 -1.04
CA ALA A 446 30.10 16.78 -0.05
C ALA A 446 30.51 17.37 1.30
N LYS A 447 31.79 17.16 1.71
CA LYS A 447 32.32 17.76 2.94
C LYS A 447 32.47 19.27 2.84
N GLU A 448 32.82 19.78 1.66
CA GLU A 448 32.98 21.23 1.40
C GLU A 448 31.61 21.93 1.39
N ASP A 449 30.60 21.30 0.75
CA ASP A 449 29.26 21.86 0.58
C ASP A 449 28.33 21.57 1.75
N GLY A 450 28.74 20.72 2.71
CA GLY A 450 27.89 20.27 3.82
C GLY A 450 26.76 19.34 3.36
N ALA A 451 26.96 18.62 2.23
CA ALA A 451 26.00 17.67 1.73
C ALA A 451 25.98 16.37 2.57
N VAL A 452 24.83 15.72 2.62
CA VAL A 452 24.62 14.48 3.38
C VAL A 452 24.81 13.29 2.44
N LEU A 453 25.68 12.37 2.82
CA LEU A 453 25.91 11.11 2.12
C LEU A 453 25.40 9.95 2.97
N LEU A 454 24.49 9.15 2.41
CA LEU A 454 23.89 8.00 3.06
C LEU A 454 24.07 6.74 2.21
N THR A 455 24.20 5.62 2.87
CA THR A 455 24.25 4.29 2.24
C THR A 455 22.95 3.51 2.55
N ILE A 456 22.79 2.32 1.95
CA ILE A 456 21.67 1.46 2.26
C ILE A 456 21.65 1.02 3.73
N ASP A 457 22.79 0.99 4.42
CA ASP A 457 22.84 0.60 5.83
C ASP A 457 22.22 1.68 6.73
N ASP A 458 22.40 2.95 6.38
CA ASP A 458 21.79 4.09 7.08
C ASP A 458 20.24 4.05 7.03
N LEU A 459 19.67 3.41 5.98
CA LEU A 459 18.22 3.26 5.86
C LEU A 459 17.62 2.33 6.94
N PHE A 460 18.43 1.50 7.60
CA PHE A 460 18.02 0.57 8.66
C PHE A 460 18.40 1.05 10.06
N GLU A 461 19.10 2.17 10.19
CA GLU A 461 19.48 2.76 11.48
C GLU A 461 18.42 3.76 11.98
N PHE A 462 17.53 3.30 12.90
CA PHE A 462 16.47 4.12 13.53
C PHE A 462 16.46 4.02 15.03
#